data_c7498fcf17b8523640f9939108c1d156
#
_entry.id   c7498fcf17b8523640f9939108c1d156
#
_cell.length_a   1.000
_cell.length_b   1.000
_cell.length_c   1.000
_cell.angle_alpha   90.00
_cell.angle_beta   90.00
_cell.angle_gamma   90.00
#
_symmetry.space_group_name_H-M   'P 1'
#
loop_
_entity.id
_entity.type
_entity.pdbx_description
1 polymer ?
#
loop_
_entity_poly.entity_id
_entity_poly.type
_entity_poly.pdbx_seq_one_letter_code
_entity_poly.pdbx_strand_id
1 'polypeptide(L)'
;MREQYLSDFDFELPQELIAQYPLENRTASRLLHVTRDVMEDGTFTDIEKYLRPGDLLIANNTRVIKARLLGKKETGGAVEALIERVTDETHAISMLRASKSPKPGTKLFFGNAVVTVMGREGQFFELAFERPVLDVLDEEGHVPLPPYIEHEDSKNDETRYQTVYAQYPGAVAAPTAGLHFTEELLARLKVKGVEIAYVTLHVGAGTFQPVRVEKLSEHHMHSEWYRMPEDVAEAINRAKAEGRRVVAVGTTSLRTLESAADRPGHVEAGARDTALFITPGYEFKIVDALVTNFHLPKSTLLMLVSALVGRQRILEAYRHAVESRYRFFSYGDACFLERDPEAAHSID
;
A
#
# COMPACT_ATOMS: atom_id res chain seq x y z
N MET A 1 -26.06 9.86 -7.66
CA MET A 1 -25.38 8.65 -7.16
C MET A 1 -26.03 8.27 -5.83
N ARG A 2 -26.27 6.98 -5.59
CA ARG A 2 -26.73 6.49 -4.28
C ARG A 2 -25.64 6.76 -3.25
N GLU A 3 -26.02 7.18 -2.04
CA GLU A 3 -25.07 7.32 -0.93
C GLU A 3 -24.51 5.95 -0.56
N GLN A 4 -23.20 5.85 -0.37
CA GLN A 4 -22.50 4.61 -0.04
C GLN A 4 -22.12 4.61 1.44
N TYR A 5 -22.26 3.45 2.06
CA TYR A 5 -22.03 3.25 3.48
C TYR A 5 -20.90 2.26 3.72
N LEU A 6 -20.24 2.38 4.86
CA LEU A 6 -19.17 1.48 5.29
C LEU A 6 -19.67 0.02 5.36
N SER A 7 -20.91 -0.17 5.80
CA SER A 7 -21.59 -1.46 5.86
C SER A 7 -21.80 -2.14 4.50
N ASP A 8 -21.79 -1.40 3.39
CA ASP A 8 -21.88 -1.96 2.05
C ASP A 8 -20.64 -2.79 1.66
N PHE A 9 -19.54 -2.64 2.40
CA PHE A 9 -18.23 -3.26 2.15
C PHE A 9 -17.83 -4.20 3.28
N ASP A 10 -18.80 -4.90 3.84
CA ASP A 10 -18.59 -5.86 4.91
C ASP A 10 -18.67 -7.30 4.42
N PHE A 11 -17.87 -8.17 5.02
CA PHE A 11 -17.94 -9.62 4.85
C PHE A 11 -17.37 -10.29 6.09
N GLU A 12 -17.76 -11.53 6.34
CA GLU A 12 -17.25 -12.31 7.46
C GLU A 12 -15.85 -12.82 7.13
N LEU A 13 -14.85 -12.41 7.91
CA LEU A 13 -13.46 -12.87 7.80
C LEU A 13 -13.03 -13.57 9.08
N PRO A 14 -12.83 -14.90 9.06
CA PRO A 14 -12.25 -15.62 10.17
C PRO A 14 -10.83 -15.13 10.48
N GLN A 15 -10.54 -14.85 11.75
CA GLN A 15 -9.26 -14.29 12.18
C GLN A 15 -8.06 -15.20 11.82
N GLU A 16 -8.25 -16.51 11.85
CA GLU A 16 -7.22 -17.48 11.48
C GLU A 16 -6.78 -17.41 9.99
N LEU A 17 -7.54 -16.74 9.13
CA LEU A 17 -7.16 -16.52 7.74
C LEU A 17 -6.25 -15.30 7.56
N ILE A 18 -6.10 -14.44 8.55
CA ILE A 18 -5.17 -13.31 8.52
C ILE A 18 -3.75 -13.82 8.70
N ALA A 19 -2.94 -13.74 7.66
CA ALA A 19 -1.59 -14.28 7.65
C ALA A 19 -0.67 -13.54 8.61
N GLN A 20 -0.06 -14.25 9.56
CA GLN A 20 0.87 -13.69 10.53
C GLN A 20 2.32 -13.71 10.04
N TYR A 21 2.66 -14.63 9.13
CA TYR A 21 4.02 -14.82 8.60
C TYR A 21 4.00 -14.96 7.08
N PRO A 22 5.04 -14.47 6.39
CA PRO A 22 5.19 -14.74 4.96
C PRO A 22 5.47 -16.21 4.72
N LEU A 23 5.09 -16.71 3.56
CA LEU A 23 5.50 -18.03 3.08
C LEU A 23 7.01 -18.05 2.84
N GLU A 24 7.65 -19.21 2.92
CA GLU A 24 9.09 -19.37 2.68
C GLU A 24 9.49 -18.80 1.30
N ASN A 25 8.76 -19.21 0.26
CA ASN A 25 8.94 -18.68 -1.09
C ASN A 25 7.90 -17.61 -1.41
N ARG A 26 8.34 -16.45 -1.95
CA ARG A 26 7.46 -15.33 -2.30
C ARG A 26 6.38 -15.73 -3.30
N THR A 27 6.73 -16.52 -4.31
CA THR A 27 5.82 -16.97 -5.37
C THR A 27 4.94 -18.17 -4.99
N ALA A 28 5.08 -18.71 -3.78
CA ALA A 28 4.26 -19.83 -3.30
C ALA A 28 2.84 -19.40 -2.88
N SER A 29 2.54 -18.11 -2.84
CA SER A 29 1.20 -17.59 -2.59
C SER A 29 0.22 -18.11 -3.64
N ARG A 30 -1.04 -18.27 -3.24
CA ARG A 30 -2.13 -18.51 -4.18
C ARG A 30 -2.47 -17.22 -4.91
N LEU A 31 -3.05 -17.36 -6.09
CA LEU A 31 -3.55 -16.25 -6.92
C LEU A 31 -4.99 -16.54 -7.30
N LEU A 32 -5.89 -15.59 -7.00
CA LEU A 32 -7.26 -15.60 -7.50
C LEU A 32 -7.35 -14.63 -8.69
N HIS A 33 -7.55 -15.15 -9.89
CA HIS A 33 -7.84 -14.33 -11.07
C HIS A 33 -9.33 -14.03 -11.15
N VAL A 34 -9.68 -12.75 -11.23
CA VAL A 34 -11.07 -12.29 -11.27
C VAL A 34 -11.27 -11.34 -12.43
N THR A 35 -12.21 -11.68 -13.30
CA THR A 35 -12.78 -10.80 -14.31
C THR A 35 -14.29 -10.66 -14.06
N ARG A 36 -14.98 -9.91 -14.89
CA ARG A 36 -16.44 -9.83 -14.87
C ARG A 36 -17.10 -11.23 -14.87
N ASP A 37 -16.61 -12.14 -15.73
CA ASP A 37 -17.25 -13.41 -16.02
C ASP A 37 -16.50 -14.63 -15.46
N VAL A 38 -15.20 -14.47 -15.16
CA VAL A 38 -14.32 -15.57 -14.79
C VAL A 38 -13.79 -15.39 -13.36
N MET A 39 -13.67 -16.48 -12.65
CA MET A 39 -12.96 -16.59 -11.36
C MET A 39 -12.19 -17.90 -11.36
N GLU A 40 -10.86 -17.81 -11.29
CA GLU A 40 -9.96 -18.95 -11.39
C GLU A 40 -8.95 -18.96 -10.24
N ASP A 41 -8.85 -20.12 -9.56
CA ASP A 41 -7.85 -20.38 -8.55
C ASP A 41 -6.52 -20.80 -9.20
N GLY A 42 -5.41 -20.29 -8.66
CA GLY A 42 -4.07 -20.64 -9.12
C GLY A 42 -2.99 -20.35 -8.07
N THR A 43 -1.76 -20.36 -8.51
CA THR A 43 -0.58 -19.92 -7.76
C THR A 43 -0.05 -18.60 -8.31
N PHE A 44 0.74 -17.89 -7.55
CA PHE A 44 1.22 -16.57 -7.99
C PHE A 44 2.05 -16.64 -9.28
N THR A 45 2.72 -17.74 -9.54
CA THR A 45 3.45 -17.95 -10.80
C THR A 45 2.53 -17.96 -12.02
N ASP A 46 1.23 -18.25 -11.84
CA ASP A 46 0.25 -18.23 -12.92
C ASP A 46 -0.03 -16.81 -13.44
N ILE A 47 0.46 -15.76 -12.76
CA ILE A 47 0.42 -14.40 -13.27
C ILE A 47 1.04 -14.29 -14.68
N GLU A 48 2.00 -15.16 -14.99
CA GLU A 48 2.59 -15.27 -16.33
C GLU A 48 1.55 -15.63 -17.41
N LYS A 49 0.46 -16.34 -17.06
CA LYS A 49 -0.61 -16.68 -18.00
C LYS A 49 -1.50 -15.48 -18.32
N TYR A 50 -1.70 -14.61 -17.35
CA TYR A 50 -2.64 -13.49 -17.44
C TYR A 50 -2.01 -12.21 -17.97
N LEU A 51 -0.70 -12.02 -17.77
CA LEU A 51 0.06 -10.93 -18.36
C LEU A 51 0.41 -11.26 -19.81
N ARG A 52 0.25 -10.28 -20.71
CA ARG A 52 0.39 -10.41 -22.16
C ARG A 52 1.66 -9.70 -22.64
N PRO A 53 2.29 -10.14 -23.73
CA PRO A 53 3.30 -9.34 -24.40
C PRO A 53 2.74 -7.94 -24.73
N GLY A 54 3.52 -6.91 -24.41
CA GLY A 54 3.11 -5.52 -24.57
C GLY A 54 2.42 -4.88 -23.36
N ASP A 55 2.00 -5.65 -22.35
CA ASP A 55 1.53 -5.07 -21.08
C ASP A 55 2.62 -4.22 -20.43
N LEU A 56 2.24 -3.10 -19.82
CA LEU A 56 3.11 -2.27 -18.99
C LEU A 56 2.75 -2.48 -17.51
N LEU A 57 3.65 -3.13 -16.78
CA LEU A 57 3.52 -3.42 -15.35
C LEU A 57 4.15 -2.28 -14.55
N ILE A 58 3.37 -1.61 -13.72
CA ILE A 58 3.83 -0.50 -12.86
C ILE A 58 3.84 -0.93 -11.41
N ALA A 59 5.02 -0.88 -10.79
CA ALA A 59 5.22 -1.24 -9.39
C ALA A 59 5.75 -0.07 -8.56
N ASN A 60 5.53 -0.13 -7.25
CA ASN A 60 5.99 0.88 -6.30
C ASN A 60 7.34 0.47 -5.70
N ASN A 61 8.41 1.22 -6.00
CA ASN A 61 9.77 0.96 -5.54
C ASN A 61 10.13 1.66 -4.23
N THR A 62 9.14 2.06 -3.45
CA THR A 62 9.40 2.58 -2.11
C THR A 62 10.06 1.53 -1.23
N ARG A 63 10.93 1.98 -0.32
CA ARG A 63 11.59 1.14 0.68
C ARG A 63 11.03 1.47 2.06
N VAL A 64 10.62 0.43 2.80
CA VAL A 64 10.18 0.57 4.20
C VAL A 64 11.37 0.96 5.06
N ILE A 65 11.19 1.98 5.89
CA ILE A 65 12.15 2.42 6.91
C ILE A 65 11.77 1.80 8.25
N LYS A 66 12.74 1.66 9.17
CA LYS A 66 12.51 1.19 10.54
C LYS A 66 11.83 2.28 11.37
N ALA A 67 10.62 2.64 10.98
CA ALA A 67 9.91 3.84 11.41
C ALA A 67 9.45 3.83 12.88
N ARG A 68 9.54 2.69 13.58
CA ARG A 68 9.11 2.53 14.96
C ARG A 68 10.29 2.67 15.92
N LEU A 69 10.25 3.67 16.78
CA LEU A 69 11.27 3.93 17.80
C LEU A 69 10.70 3.69 19.19
N LEU A 70 11.41 2.95 20.02
CA LEU A 70 11.06 2.69 21.42
C LEU A 70 12.07 3.38 22.34
N GLY A 71 11.59 4.21 23.27
CA GLY A 71 12.49 5.01 24.10
C GLY A 71 11.84 5.57 25.37
N LYS A 72 12.46 6.63 25.86
CA LYS A 72 12.04 7.29 27.10
C LYS A 72 12.04 8.81 26.95
N LYS A 73 11.14 9.47 27.67
CA LYS A 73 11.21 10.93 27.87
C LYS A 73 12.32 11.24 28.89
N GLU A 74 12.80 12.48 28.91
CA GLU A 74 13.77 12.95 29.94
C GLU A 74 13.27 12.71 31.39
N THR A 75 11.96 12.65 31.59
CA THR A 75 11.33 12.31 32.88
C THR A 75 11.34 10.83 33.21
N GLY A 76 11.90 9.97 32.37
CA GLY A 76 11.95 8.50 32.50
C GLY A 76 10.73 7.74 32.01
N GLY A 77 9.64 8.42 31.64
CA GLY A 77 8.43 7.78 31.13
C GLY A 77 8.65 7.17 29.73
N ALA A 78 8.15 5.95 29.52
CA ALA A 78 8.23 5.29 28.23
C ALA A 78 7.53 6.10 27.11
N VAL A 79 8.10 6.08 25.92
CA VAL A 79 7.54 6.67 24.70
C VAL A 79 7.80 5.75 23.51
N GLU A 80 6.80 5.62 22.67
CA GLU A 80 6.91 5.00 21.35
C GLU A 80 6.65 6.09 20.31
N ALA A 81 7.52 6.17 19.32
CA ALA A 81 7.35 7.03 18.17
C ALA A 81 7.16 6.17 16.92
N LEU A 82 6.15 6.47 16.12
CA LEU A 82 5.95 5.92 14.80
C LEU A 82 6.09 7.06 13.78
N ILE A 83 7.19 7.06 13.06
CA ILE A 83 7.47 8.07 12.03
C ILE A 83 6.42 7.94 10.92
N GLU A 84 5.73 9.02 10.62
CA GLU A 84 4.77 9.11 9.53
C GLU A 84 5.45 9.54 8.23
N ARG A 85 6.34 10.55 8.35
CA ARG A 85 7.04 11.13 7.21
C ARG A 85 8.36 11.75 7.66
N VAL A 86 9.43 11.49 6.94
CA VAL A 86 10.69 12.25 7.04
C VAL A 86 10.53 13.49 6.17
N THR A 87 10.63 14.68 6.78
CA THR A 87 10.38 15.96 6.10
C THR A 87 11.64 16.57 5.52
N ASP A 88 12.76 16.38 6.22
CA ASP A 88 14.10 16.73 5.75
C ASP A 88 15.16 15.84 6.45
N GLU A 89 16.43 16.16 6.33
CA GLU A 89 17.54 15.37 6.86
C GLU A 89 17.40 15.11 8.38
N THR A 90 16.92 16.09 9.14
CA THR A 90 16.89 16.06 10.61
C THR A 90 15.48 16.19 11.21
N HIS A 91 14.44 16.33 10.39
CA HIS A 91 13.07 16.51 10.87
C HIS A 91 12.15 15.40 10.35
N ALA A 92 11.19 15.05 11.20
CA ALA A 92 10.15 14.09 10.86
C ALA A 92 8.81 14.42 11.53
N ILE A 93 7.74 14.00 10.88
CA ILE A 93 6.40 13.95 11.47
C ILE A 93 6.18 12.55 12.04
N SER A 94 5.64 12.48 13.25
CA SER A 94 5.47 11.21 13.97
C SER A 94 4.18 11.19 14.76
N MET A 95 3.63 10.00 14.94
CA MET A 95 2.69 9.73 16.03
C MET A 95 3.48 9.32 17.28
N LEU A 96 3.08 9.84 18.45
CA LEU A 96 3.69 9.50 19.72
C LEU A 96 2.69 8.81 20.65
N ARG A 97 3.10 7.71 21.25
CA ARG A 97 2.36 7.01 22.29
C ARG A 97 3.14 7.07 23.60
N ALA A 98 2.55 7.70 24.60
CA ALA A 98 3.11 7.83 25.94
C ALA A 98 1.97 8.01 26.97
N SER A 99 2.22 7.68 28.23
CA SER A 99 1.24 7.84 29.33
C SER A 99 0.75 9.28 29.50
N LYS A 100 1.66 10.25 29.27
CA LYS A 100 1.35 11.68 29.18
C LYS A 100 1.95 12.21 27.90
N SER A 101 1.13 12.89 27.09
CA SER A 101 1.55 13.50 25.84
C SER A 101 2.72 14.47 26.07
N PRO A 102 3.85 14.33 25.35
CA PRO A 102 4.97 15.26 25.49
C PRO A 102 4.57 16.64 24.93
N LYS A 103 5.12 17.68 25.55
CA LYS A 103 4.94 19.08 25.13
C LYS A 103 6.09 19.50 24.22
N PRO A 104 5.92 20.57 23.40
CA PRO A 104 7.03 21.16 22.69
C PRO A 104 8.20 21.49 23.62
N GLY A 105 9.43 21.21 23.18
CA GLY A 105 10.67 21.32 23.95
C GLY A 105 11.04 20.07 24.76
N THR A 106 10.14 19.07 24.89
CA THR A 106 10.46 17.79 25.57
C THR A 106 11.50 17.02 24.76
N LYS A 107 12.54 16.52 25.47
CA LYS A 107 13.54 15.62 24.89
C LYS A 107 13.10 14.17 25.04
N LEU A 108 13.25 13.42 23.95
CA LEU A 108 13.03 11.99 23.85
C LEU A 108 14.36 11.31 23.57
N PHE A 109 14.56 10.14 24.17
CA PHE A 109 15.79 9.35 24.03
C PHE A 109 15.46 8.00 23.45
N PHE A 110 15.99 7.73 22.26
CA PHE A 110 15.87 6.46 21.56
C PHE A 110 17.28 5.86 21.40
N GLY A 111 17.65 4.91 22.28
CA GLY A 111 19.02 4.45 22.38
C GLY A 111 19.98 5.62 22.66
N ASN A 112 20.91 5.84 21.74
CA ASN A 112 21.86 6.95 21.79
C ASN A 112 21.37 8.24 21.11
N ALA A 113 20.21 8.21 20.47
CA ALA A 113 19.66 9.36 19.76
C ALA A 113 18.84 10.26 20.67
N VAL A 114 19.07 11.57 20.56
CA VAL A 114 18.28 12.60 21.23
C VAL A 114 17.37 13.27 20.20
N VAL A 115 16.09 13.36 20.53
CA VAL A 115 15.06 13.92 19.65
C VAL A 115 14.23 14.93 20.44
N THR A 116 14.01 16.11 19.87
CA THR A 116 13.22 17.16 20.51
C THR A 116 11.84 17.26 19.85
N VAL A 117 10.80 17.34 20.68
CA VAL A 117 9.45 17.62 20.22
C VAL A 117 9.36 19.11 19.89
N MET A 118 9.11 19.46 18.63
CA MET A 118 9.04 20.84 18.17
C MET A 118 7.63 21.40 18.23
N GLY A 119 6.64 20.59 17.89
CA GLY A 119 5.25 20.98 17.82
C GLY A 119 4.30 19.80 17.75
N ARG A 120 2.99 20.13 17.69
CA ARG A 120 1.93 19.14 17.52
C ARG A 120 0.81 19.72 16.67
N GLU A 121 0.38 18.95 15.67
CA GLU A 121 -0.83 19.24 14.89
C GLU A 121 -1.75 17.99 14.89
N GLY A 122 -2.91 18.10 15.53
CA GLY A 122 -3.83 16.98 15.71
C GLY A 122 -3.18 15.82 16.47
N GLN A 123 -3.07 14.67 15.82
CA GLN A 123 -2.42 13.46 16.34
C GLN A 123 -0.91 13.39 16.05
N PHE A 124 -0.41 14.27 15.19
CA PHE A 124 0.98 14.26 14.75
C PHE A 124 1.85 15.25 15.53
N PHE A 125 3.09 14.83 15.73
CA PHE A 125 4.13 15.62 16.37
C PHE A 125 5.25 15.90 15.37
N GLU A 126 5.77 17.11 15.38
CA GLU A 126 6.98 17.47 14.67
C GLU A 126 8.19 17.16 15.57
N LEU A 127 9.14 16.39 15.05
CA LEU A 127 10.33 15.95 15.77
C LEU A 127 11.58 16.46 15.09
N ALA A 128 12.52 17.00 15.87
CA ALA A 128 13.87 17.37 15.44
C ALA A 128 14.91 16.41 16.03
N PHE A 129 15.69 15.82 15.17
CA PHE A 129 16.76 14.88 15.50
C PHE A 129 18.12 15.60 15.52
N GLU A 130 19.03 15.23 16.40
CA GLU A 130 20.39 15.77 16.45
C GLU A 130 21.30 15.20 15.34
N ARG A 131 20.88 14.13 14.67
CA ARG A 131 21.55 13.45 13.56
C ARG A 131 20.55 13.19 12.42
N PRO A 132 21.01 12.80 11.22
CA PRO A 132 20.10 12.42 10.14
C PRO A 132 19.09 11.38 10.59
N VAL A 133 17.81 11.66 10.28
CA VAL A 133 16.67 10.81 10.72
C VAL A 133 16.86 9.36 10.28
N LEU A 134 17.22 9.14 9.02
CA LEU A 134 17.39 7.80 8.46
C LEU A 134 18.49 7.00 9.16
N ASP A 135 19.61 7.65 9.56
CA ASP A 135 20.68 7.00 10.29
C ASP A 135 20.21 6.53 11.67
N VAL A 136 19.46 7.39 12.38
CA VAL A 136 18.87 7.03 13.68
C VAL A 136 17.87 5.88 13.53
N LEU A 137 17.04 5.89 12.49
CA LEU A 137 16.09 4.81 12.25
C LEU A 137 16.77 3.48 11.90
N ASP A 138 17.87 3.52 11.14
CA ASP A 138 18.63 2.30 10.82
C ASP A 138 19.30 1.68 12.05
N GLU A 139 19.78 2.51 12.99
CA GLU A 139 20.46 2.07 14.20
C GLU A 139 19.51 1.64 15.32
N GLU A 140 18.47 2.42 15.61
CA GLU A 140 17.63 2.30 16.80
C GLU A 140 16.18 1.90 16.47
N GLY A 141 15.82 1.88 15.18
CA GLY A 141 14.46 1.64 14.73
C GLY A 141 14.09 0.18 14.59
N HIS A 142 12.79 -0.06 14.57
CA HIS A 142 12.14 -1.35 14.33
C HIS A 142 11.26 -1.28 13.09
N VAL A 143 11.08 -2.41 12.40
CA VAL A 143 10.15 -2.52 11.28
C VAL A 143 8.73 -2.27 11.80
N PRO A 144 8.00 -1.31 11.22
CA PRO A 144 6.64 -1.00 11.66
C PRO A 144 5.64 -2.01 11.10
N LEU A 145 5.61 -3.20 11.67
CA LEU A 145 4.64 -4.22 11.27
C LEU A 145 3.21 -3.71 11.51
N PRO A 146 2.27 -4.04 10.61
CA PRO A 146 0.87 -3.69 10.79
C PRO A 146 0.28 -4.24 12.09
N PRO A 147 -0.71 -3.56 12.71
CA PRO A 147 -1.22 -3.91 14.04
C PRO A 147 -1.95 -5.26 14.11
N TYR A 148 -2.30 -5.87 12.98
CA TYR A 148 -2.89 -7.22 12.90
C TYR A 148 -1.84 -8.34 12.87
N ILE A 149 -0.55 -8.00 12.78
CA ILE A 149 0.56 -8.92 12.98
C ILE A 149 0.91 -8.89 14.46
N GLU A 150 0.68 -10.01 15.15
CA GLU A 150 0.69 -10.10 16.61
C GLU A 150 2.07 -10.48 17.18
N HIS A 151 3.11 -10.57 16.36
CA HIS A 151 4.48 -10.83 16.81
C HIS A 151 5.36 -9.58 16.72
N GLU A 152 6.42 -9.54 17.52
CA GLU A 152 7.45 -8.52 17.42
C GLU A 152 8.23 -8.67 16.11
N ASP A 153 8.73 -7.55 15.58
CA ASP A 153 9.54 -7.56 14.36
C ASP A 153 10.83 -8.38 14.55
N SER A 154 11.23 -9.04 13.50
CA SER A 154 12.40 -9.91 13.45
C SER A 154 13.33 -9.50 12.31
N LYS A 155 14.56 -10.02 12.31
CA LYS A 155 15.47 -9.83 11.17
C LYS A 155 14.91 -10.39 9.85
N ASN A 156 14.02 -11.39 9.94
CA ASN A 156 13.33 -11.91 8.77
C ASN A 156 12.37 -10.88 8.20
N ASP A 157 11.65 -10.13 9.05
CA ASP A 157 10.73 -9.08 8.59
C ASP A 157 11.47 -7.93 7.92
N GLU A 158 12.69 -7.56 8.37
CA GLU A 158 13.52 -6.55 7.71
C GLU A 158 13.75 -6.86 6.22
N THR A 159 13.84 -8.15 5.87
CA THR A 159 14.04 -8.61 4.49
C THR A 159 12.73 -8.94 3.80
N ARG A 160 11.80 -9.58 4.50
CA ARG A 160 10.57 -10.12 3.89
C ARG A 160 9.47 -9.08 3.76
N TYR A 161 9.45 -8.04 4.62
CA TYR A 161 8.55 -6.88 4.50
C TYR A 161 9.14 -5.78 3.60
N GLN A 162 9.86 -6.22 2.54
CA GLN A 162 10.45 -5.41 1.47
C GLN A 162 10.24 -6.10 0.12
N THR A 163 9.98 -5.32 -0.92
CA THR A 163 9.99 -5.83 -2.29
C THR A 163 11.43 -6.04 -2.77
N VAL A 164 11.62 -6.93 -3.75
CA VAL A 164 12.96 -7.16 -4.36
C VAL A 164 13.48 -5.96 -5.14
N TYR A 165 12.61 -5.01 -5.46
CA TYR A 165 12.93 -3.77 -6.18
C TYR A 165 12.82 -2.51 -5.30
N ALA A 166 12.76 -2.65 -3.97
CA ALA A 166 12.71 -1.52 -3.05
C ALA A 166 13.98 -0.65 -3.17
N GLN A 167 13.81 0.65 -3.44
CA GLN A 167 14.90 1.56 -3.73
C GLN A 167 14.90 2.82 -2.87
N TYR A 168 13.79 3.55 -2.82
CA TYR A 168 13.72 4.87 -2.17
C TYR A 168 13.13 4.77 -0.77
N PRO A 169 13.92 5.03 0.31
CA PRO A 169 13.44 4.94 1.68
C PRO A 169 12.43 6.04 2.00
N GLY A 170 11.42 5.72 2.81
CA GLY A 170 10.41 6.67 3.25
C GLY A 170 9.05 6.07 3.61
N ALA A 171 8.78 4.81 3.25
CA ALA A 171 7.52 4.17 3.56
C ALA A 171 7.50 3.58 4.98
N VAL A 172 6.34 3.68 5.62
CA VAL A 172 6.03 3.04 6.91
C VAL A 172 5.41 1.67 6.71
N ALA A 173 4.78 1.43 5.55
CA ALA A 173 4.24 0.13 5.18
C ALA A 173 4.74 -0.30 3.80
N ALA A 174 4.94 -1.61 3.63
CA ALA A 174 5.35 -2.17 2.35
C ALA A 174 4.21 -2.13 1.31
N PRO A 175 4.51 -1.94 0.02
CA PRO A 175 3.57 -2.19 -1.07
C PRO A 175 3.40 -3.70 -1.24
N THR A 176 2.50 -4.29 -0.44
CA THR A 176 2.48 -5.73 -0.13
C THR A 176 2.20 -6.64 -1.32
N ALA A 177 1.50 -6.17 -2.35
CA ALA A 177 1.34 -6.93 -3.59
C ALA A 177 2.67 -7.21 -4.30
N GLY A 178 3.64 -6.31 -4.14
CA GLY A 178 4.99 -6.49 -4.66
C GLY A 178 5.81 -7.57 -3.95
N LEU A 179 5.41 -7.96 -2.74
CA LEU A 179 6.12 -8.99 -1.96
C LEU A 179 6.06 -10.39 -2.60
N HIS A 180 5.11 -10.64 -3.48
CA HIS A 180 4.97 -11.90 -4.19
C HIS A 180 5.98 -12.08 -5.34
N PHE A 181 6.56 -10.98 -5.84
CA PHE A 181 7.49 -11.03 -6.96
C PHE A 181 8.90 -11.41 -6.51
N THR A 182 9.58 -12.17 -7.35
CA THR A 182 11.01 -12.44 -7.28
C THR A 182 11.71 -11.84 -8.49
N GLU A 183 13.04 -11.67 -8.42
CA GLU A 183 13.83 -11.19 -9.56
C GLU A 183 13.72 -12.14 -10.76
N GLU A 184 13.67 -13.45 -10.52
CA GLU A 184 13.49 -14.46 -11.56
C GLU A 184 12.14 -14.35 -12.26
N LEU A 185 11.05 -14.12 -11.51
CA LEU A 185 9.72 -13.93 -12.10
C LEU A 185 9.69 -12.66 -12.95
N LEU A 186 10.23 -11.55 -12.43
CA LEU A 186 10.32 -10.30 -13.17
C LEU A 186 11.16 -10.45 -14.46
N ALA A 187 12.27 -11.21 -14.40
CA ALA A 187 13.08 -11.51 -15.58
C ALA A 187 12.30 -12.31 -16.63
N ARG A 188 11.56 -13.34 -16.23
CA ARG A 188 10.70 -14.12 -17.14
C ARG A 188 9.61 -13.28 -17.79
N LEU A 189 8.97 -12.39 -17.03
CA LEU A 189 7.97 -11.46 -17.57
C LEU A 189 8.55 -10.53 -18.62
N LYS A 190 9.77 -10.00 -18.40
CA LYS A 190 10.48 -9.20 -19.41
C LYS A 190 10.78 -9.99 -20.67
N VAL A 191 11.25 -11.24 -20.53
CA VAL A 191 11.48 -12.14 -21.69
C VAL A 191 10.19 -12.41 -22.45
N LYS A 192 9.06 -12.50 -21.76
CA LYS A 192 7.73 -12.64 -22.36
C LYS A 192 7.29 -11.39 -23.14
N GLY A 193 7.94 -10.25 -22.95
CA GLY A 193 7.59 -8.98 -23.59
C GLY A 193 6.71 -8.07 -22.73
N VAL A 194 6.67 -8.30 -21.40
CA VAL A 194 6.05 -7.38 -20.44
C VAL A 194 7.05 -6.28 -20.13
N GLU A 195 6.68 -5.04 -20.36
CA GLU A 195 7.45 -3.87 -19.94
C GLU A 195 7.22 -3.61 -18.44
N ILE A 196 8.29 -3.30 -17.68
CA ILE A 196 8.20 -3.06 -16.24
C ILE A 196 8.80 -1.70 -15.92
N ALA A 197 8.03 -0.86 -15.21
CA ALA A 197 8.48 0.44 -14.75
C ALA A 197 8.04 0.70 -13.29
N TYR A 198 8.68 1.69 -12.67
CA TYR A 198 8.52 1.93 -11.24
C TYR A 198 8.14 3.37 -10.95
N VAL A 199 7.14 3.50 -10.07
CA VAL A 199 6.77 4.76 -9.42
C VAL A 199 7.17 4.69 -7.94
N THR A 200 7.17 5.82 -7.25
CA THR A 200 7.40 5.86 -5.81
C THR A 200 6.19 6.46 -5.13
N LEU A 201 5.62 5.77 -4.16
CA LEU A 201 4.65 6.33 -3.20
C LEU A 201 5.07 5.87 -1.81
N HIS A 202 5.32 6.82 -0.91
CA HIS A 202 5.63 6.51 0.48
C HIS A 202 4.34 6.31 1.27
N VAL A 203 4.08 5.06 1.62
CA VAL A 203 2.90 4.68 2.41
C VAL A 203 3.09 5.15 3.84
N GLY A 204 2.19 6.00 4.32
CA GLY A 204 2.20 6.51 5.69
C GLY A 204 1.52 5.56 6.69
N ALA A 205 1.70 5.84 7.99
CA ALA A 205 1.07 5.07 9.07
C ALA A 205 -0.47 5.18 9.08
N GLY A 206 -1.01 6.19 8.42
CA GLY A 206 -2.46 6.37 8.25
C GLY A 206 -3.13 5.19 7.55
N THR A 207 -2.39 4.41 6.74
CA THR A 207 -2.92 3.20 6.09
C THR A 207 -3.40 2.12 7.09
N PHE A 208 -2.91 2.15 8.33
CA PHE A 208 -3.31 1.23 9.38
C PHE A 208 -4.53 1.69 10.17
N GLN A 209 -5.04 2.89 9.90
CA GLN A 209 -6.19 3.41 10.62
C GLN A 209 -7.50 2.91 9.98
N PRO A 210 -8.44 2.40 10.79
CA PRO A 210 -9.73 1.98 10.28
C PRO A 210 -10.57 3.19 9.85
N VAL A 211 -11.46 2.99 8.88
CA VAL A 211 -12.51 3.97 8.56
C VAL A 211 -13.44 4.09 9.76
N ARG A 212 -13.70 5.33 10.20
CA ARG A 212 -14.49 5.60 11.43
C ARG A 212 -15.87 6.22 11.15
N VAL A 213 -16.14 6.53 9.91
CA VAL A 213 -17.40 7.13 9.48
C VAL A 213 -18.27 6.09 8.83
N GLU A 214 -19.61 6.20 9.00
CA GLU A 214 -20.56 5.30 8.35
C GLU A 214 -20.81 5.71 6.90
N LYS A 215 -20.91 7.00 6.64
CA LYS A 215 -21.07 7.53 5.27
C LYS A 215 -19.71 7.78 4.63
N LEU A 216 -19.48 7.17 3.47
CA LEU A 216 -18.18 7.30 2.79
C LEU A 216 -17.88 8.72 2.33
N SER A 217 -18.92 9.53 2.07
CA SER A 217 -18.77 10.95 1.73
C SER A 217 -18.13 11.81 2.84
N GLU A 218 -18.15 11.31 4.07
CA GLU A 218 -17.54 11.98 5.25
C GLU A 218 -16.10 11.52 5.52
N HIS A 219 -15.61 10.51 4.77
CA HIS A 219 -14.26 9.98 4.96
C HIS A 219 -13.21 10.88 4.31
N HIS A 220 -12.16 11.17 5.06
CA HIS A 220 -10.99 11.90 4.58
C HIS A 220 -9.77 11.00 4.55
N MET A 221 -9.23 10.81 3.34
CA MET A 221 -7.98 10.06 3.16
C MET A 221 -6.79 10.84 3.67
N HIS A 222 -5.84 10.14 4.31
CA HIS A 222 -4.52 10.70 4.60
C HIS A 222 -3.78 11.02 3.31
N SER A 223 -3.03 12.13 3.34
CA SER A 223 -2.20 12.53 2.21
C SER A 223 -0.90 11.74 2.21
N GLU A 224 -0.53 11.19 1.06
CA GLU A 224 0.70 10.44 0.83
C GLU A 224 1.48 11.04 -0.33
N TRP A 225 2.79 11.15 -0.16
CA TRP A 225 3.66 11.67 -1.21
C TRP A 225 3.94 10.61 -2.27
N TYR A 226 3.87 11.01 -3.55
CA TYR A 226 4.26 10.15 -4.67
C TYR A 226 5.16 10.89 -5.67
N ARG A 227 5.89 10.12 -6.46
CA ARG A 227 6.68 10.56 -7.60
C ARG A 227 6.36 9.70 -8.82
N MET A 228 6.01 10.37 -9.92
CA MET A 228 5.90 9.85 -11.27
C MET A 228 7.13 10.31 -12.06
N PRO A 229 8.12 9.44 -12.33
CA PRO A 229 9.27 9.78 -13.16
C PRO A 229 8.85 10.14 -14.59
N GLU A 230 9.64 10.99 -15.27
CA GLU A 230 9.33 11.47 -16.63
C GLU A 230 9.32 10.33 -17.65
N ASP A 231 10.33 9.47 -17.63
CA ASP A 231 10.45 8.29 -18.49
C ASP A 231 9.30 7.29 -18.28
N VAL A 232 8.81 7.15 -17.05
CA VAL A 232 7.67 6.30 -16.71
C VAL A 232 6.36 6.91 -17.22
N ALA A 233 6.18 8.22 -17.04
CA ALA A 233 5.01 8.92 -17.59
C ALA A 233 4.96 8.80 -19.12
N GLU A 234 6.08 8.97 -19.80
CA GLU A 234 6.18 8.77 -21.25
C GLU A 234 5.84 7.32 -21.66
N ALA A 235 6.34 6.32 -20.91
CA ALA A 235 6.04 4.91 -21.19
C ALA A 235 4.54 4.61 -21.02
N ILE A 236 3.90 5.14 -20.00
CA ILE A 236 2.46 4.98 -19.75
C ILE A 236 1.65 5.64 -20.88
N ASN A 237 1.98 6.88 -21.22
CA ASN A 237 1.29 7.64 -22.27
C ASN A 237 1.42 6.94 -23.63
N ARG A 238 2.59 6.42 -23.95
CA ARG A 238 2.82 5.61 -25.16
C ARG A 238 2.00 4.32 -25.12
N ALA A 239 2.03 3.57 -24.01
CA ALA A 239 1.27 2.33 -23.88
C ALA A 239 -0.23 2.56 -24.07
N LYS A 240 -0.79 3.62 -23.47
CA LYS A 240 -2.22 3.96 -23.64
C LYS A 240 -2.54 4.39 -25.06
N ALA A 241 -1.69 5.18 -25.71
CA ALA A 241 -1.86 5.57 -27.11
C ALA A 241 -1.82 4.37 -28.08
N GLU A 242 -1.04 3.34 -27.76
CA GLU A 242 -0.93 2.09 -28.53
C GLU A 242 -2.01 1.06 -28.16
N GLY A 243 -2.94 1.36 -27.24
CA GLY A 243 -3.98 0.43 -26.78
C GLY A 243 -3.46 -0.73 -25.94
N ARG A 244 -2.24 -0.61 -25.39
CA ARG A 244 -1.66 -1.61 -24.49
C ARG A 244 -2.21 -1.43 -23.06
N ARG A 245 -2.32 -2.55 -22.32
CA ARG A 245 -2.79 -2.51 -20.94
C ARG A 245 -1.73 -1.94 -20.01
N VAL A 246 -2.16 -1.13 -19.06
CA VAL A 246 -1.39 -0.68 -17.91
C VAL A 246 -1.86 -1.46 -16.68
N VAL A 247 -0.98 -2.27 -16.12
CA VAL A 247 -1.24 -3.17 -14.99
C VAL A 247 -0.54 -2.64 -13.74
N ALA A 248 -1.30 -2.31 -12.72
CA ALA A 248 -0.76 -1.85 -11.44
C ALA A 248 -0.40 -3.03 -10.53
N VAL A 249 0.77 -2.99 -9.89
CA VAL A 249 1.14 -3.86 -8.79
C VAL A 249 0.91 -3.13 -7.47
N GLY A 250 -0.16 -3.49 -6.79
CA GLY A 250 -0.60 -2.89 -5.54
C GLY A 250 -1.49 -1.66 -5.72
N THR A 251 -2.31 -1.44 -4.70
CA THR A 251 -3.21 -0.29 -4.63
C THR A 251 -2.48 1.04 -4.57
N THR A 252 -1.23 1.05 -4.07
CA THR A 252 -0.37 2.25 -4.05
C THR A 252 0.06 2.65 -5.46
N SER A 253 0.46 1.71 -6.30
CA SER A 253 0.76 1.98 -7.72
C SER A 253 -0.48 2.45 -8.46
N LEU A 254 -1.63 1.81 -8.24
CA LEU A 254 -2.90 2.21 -8.83
C LEU A 254 -3.25 3.66 -8.45
N ARG A 255 -3.18 4.00 -7.15
CA ARG A 255 -3.48 5.35 -6.68
C ARG A 255 -2.50 6.39 -7.24
N THR A 256 -1.22 6.06 -7.38
CA THR A 256 -0.24 6.92 -8.03
C THR A 256 -0.61 7.20 -9.49
N LEU A 257 -0.93 6.15 -10.26
CA LEU A 257 -1.32 6.26 -11.67
C LEU A 257 -2.56 7.14 -11.85
N GLU A 258 -3.60 6.87 -11.08
CA GLU A 258 -4.85 7.62 -11.17
C GLU A 258 -4.72 9.07 -10.65
N SER A 259 -3.83 9.31 -9.65
CA SER A 259 -3.56 10.66 -9.14
C SER A 259 -2.71 11.50 -10.11
N ALA A 260 -1.82 10.86 -10.88
CA ALA A 260 -1.02 11.53 -11.89
C ALA A 260 -1.78 11.78 -13.20
N ALA A 261 -2.95 11.17 -13.36
CA ALA A 261 -3.76 11.29 -14.57
C ALA A 261 -4.49 12.65 -14.65
N ASP A 262 -4.11 13.47 -15.63
CA ASP A 262 -4.79 14.72 -15.97
C ASP A 262 -6.07 14.49 -16.82
N ARG A 263 -6.06 13.44 -17.66
CA ARG A 263 -7.19 13.01 -18.50
C ARG A 263 -7.11 11.50 -18.77
N PRO A 264 -8.19 10.90 -19.32
CA PRO A 264 -8.16 9.49 -19.73
C PRO A 264 -6.99 9.18 -20.67
N GLY A 265 -6.22 8.15 -20.34
CA GLY A 265 -5.08 7.67 -21.13
C GLY A 265 -3.80 8.51 -21.03
N HIS A 266 -3.74 9.50 -20.13
CA HIS A 266 -2.55 10.36 -20.01
C HIS A 266 -2.22 10.70 -18.56
N VAL A 267 -0.94 10.66 -18.22
CA VAL A 267 -0.39 11.04 -16.91
C VAL A 267 0.66 12.13 -17.05
N GLU A 268 0.79 12.95 -16.01
CA GLU A 268 1.84 13.95 -15.87
C GLU A 268 2.96 13.45 -14.95
N ALA A 269 4.20 13.68 -15.35
CA ALA A 269 5.36 13.49 -14.49
C ALA A 269 5.39 14.49 -13.33
N GLY A 270 6.10 14.16 -12.28
CA GLY A 270 6.32 15.05 -11.15
C GLY A 270 6.17 14.37 -9.80
N ALA A 271 6.37 15.15 -8.75
CA ALA A 271 6.19 14.73 -7.36
C ALA A 271 5.08 15.57 -6.72
N ARG A 272 4.11 14.90 -6.09
CA ARG A 272 2.91 15.54 -5.51
C ARG A 272 2.43 14.72 -4.32
N ASP A 273 1.55 15.31 -3.53
CA ASP A 273 0.77 14.59 -2.54
C ASP A 273 -0.56 14.12 -3.15
N THR A 274 -1.06 12.97 -2.68
CA THR A 274 -2.37 12.43 -3.04
C THR A 274 -3.18 12.03 -1.83
N ALA A 275 -4.43 12.44 -1.80
CA ALA A 275 -5.46 11.95 -0.88
C ALA A 275 -6.60 11.27 -1.67
N LEU A 276 -6.29 10.70 -2.83
CA LEU A 276 -7.28 10.07 -3.71
C LEU A 276 -7.98 8.92 -3.00
N PHE A 277 -9.30 9.05 -2.86
CA PHE A 277 -10.19 8.04 -2.32
C PHE A 277 -11.05 7.47 -3.46
N ILE A 278 -10.82 6.20 -3.78
CA ILE A 278 -11.51 5.50 -4.86
C ILE A 278 -12.61 4.61 -4.29
N THR A 279 -13.83 4.83 -4.73
CA THR A 279 -15.04 4.07 -4.36
C THR A 279 -15.83 3.70 -5.62
N PRO A 280 -16.77 2.75 -5.57
CA PRO A 280 -17.64 2.43 -6.71
C PRO A 280 -18.26 3.68 -7.33
N GLY A 281 -18.25 3.76 -8.65
CA GLY A 281 -18.60 4.95 -9.43
C GLY A 281 -17.38 5.77 -9.89
N TYR A 282 -16.16 5.42 -9.44
CA TYR A 282 -14.95 6.03 -9.95
C TYR A 282 -14.63 5.57 -11.38
N GLU A 283 -14.36 6.51 -12.27
CA GLU A 283 -13.96 6.25 -13.64
C GLU A 283 -12.43 6.18 -13.75
N PHE A 284 -11.90 4.96 -13.88
CA PHE A 284 -10.46 4.76 -14.04
C PHE A 284 -9.96 5.32 -15.37
N LYS A 285 -8.91 6.13 -15.30
CA LYS A 285 -8.32 6.82 -16.45
C LYS A 285 -7.16 6.05 -17.06
N ILE A 286 -6.41 5.30 -16.27
CA ILE A 286 -5.15 4.69 -16.65
C ILE A 286 -5.16 3.17 -16.46
N VAL A 287 -5.57 2.69 -15.28
CA VAL A 287 -5.38 1.30 -14.87
C VAL A 287 -6.37 0.36 -15.56
N ASP A 288 -5.85 -0.71 -16.16
CA ASP A 288 -6.63 -1.74 -16.84
C ASP A 288 -6.71 -3.05 -16.04
N ALA A 289 -5.71 -3.32 -15.18
CA ALA A 289 -5.71 -4.48 -14.28
C ALA A 289 -4.86 -4.20 -13.04
N LEU A 290 -5.08 -4.97 -11.99
CA LEU A 290 -4.45 -4.80 -10.69
C LEU A 290 -4.02 -6.14 -10.11
N VAL A 291 -2.75 -6.24 -9.70
CA VAL A 291 -2.25 -7.27 -8.79
C VAL A 291 -2.36 -6.73 -7.38
N THR A 292 -3.06 -7.41 -6.49
CA THR A 292 -3.26 -6.94 -5.11
C THR A 292 -3.39 -8.09 -4.13
N ASN A 293 -3.25 -7.82 -2.82
CA ASN A 293 -3.59 -8.78 -1.77
C ASN A 293 -5.10 -8.76 -1.48
N PHE A 294 -5.58 -9.71 -0.68
CA PHE A 294 -6.92 -9.63 -0.10
C PHE A 294 -6.95 -8.61 1.03
N HIS A 295 -7.99 -7.79 1.06
CA HIS A 295 -8.15 -6.67 1.98
C HIS A 295 -9.15 -6.98 3.09
N LEU A 296 -9.08 -6.22 4.20
CA LEU A 296 -10.00 -6.36 5.33
C LEU A 296 -11.42 -5.85 4.98
N PRO A 297 -12.45 -6.41 5.65
CA PRO A 297 -13.77 -5.82 5.61
C PRO A 297 -13.75 -4.36 6.07
N LYS A 298 -14.63 -3.55 5.49
CA LYS A 298 -14.81 -2.12 5.80
C LYS A 298 -13.56 -1.26 5.58
N SER A 299 -12.64 -1.70 4.71
CA SER A 299 -11.43 -0.95 4.39
C SER A 299 -11.57 -0.12 3.12
N THR A 300 -10.83 0.99 3.04
CA THR A 300 -10.74 1.82 1.82
C THR A 300 -10.22 1.03 0.63
N LEU A 301 -9.39 0.01 0.88
CA LEU A 301 -8.83 -0.84 -0.17
C LEU A 301 -9.87 -1.82 -0.74
N LEU A 302 -10.80 -2.32 0.09
CA LEU A 302 -11.93 -3.11 -0.40
C LEU A 302 -12.86 -2.27 -1.29
N MET A 303 -13.04 -0.98 -0.94
CA MET A 303 -13.80 -0.04 -1.76
C MET A 303 -13.13 0.21 -3.12
N LEU A 304 -11.80 0.36 -3.13
CA LEU A 304 -11.03 0.56 -4.36
C LEU A 304 -11.14 -0.64 -5.31
N VAL A 305 -10.95 -1.87 -4.82
CA VAL A 305 -11.08 -3.06 -5.68
C VAL A 305 -12.54 -3.29 -6.12
N SER A 306 -13.51 -2.88 -5.30
CA SER A 306 -14.92 -2.87 -5.67
C SER A 306 -15.23 -1.88 -6.79
N ALA A 307 -14.54 -0.73 -6.81
CA ALA A 307 -14.66 0.23 -7.92
C ALA A 307 -14.10 -0.34 -9.23
N LEU A 308 -13.05 -1.18 -9.16
CA LEU A 308 -12.39 -1.72 -10.35
C LEU A 308 -13.17 -2.84 -11.04
N VAL A 309 -13.78 -3.74 -10.27
CA VAL A 309 -14.39 -4.99 -10.79
C VAL A 309 -15.90 -5.06 -10.54
N GLY A 310 -16.44 -4.13 -9.76
CA GLY A 310 -17.81 -4.15 -9.25
C GLY A 310 -17.89 -4.73 -7.83
N ARG A 311 -18.69 -4.07 -6.98
CA ARG A 311 -18.82 -4.43 -5.57
C ARG A 311 -19.33 -5.86 -5.37
N GLN A 312 -20.42 -6.22 -6.04
CA GLN A 312 -20.99 -7.56 -5.92
C GLN A 312 -19.99 -8.64 -6.32
N ARG A 313 -19.27 -8.42 -7.43
CA ARG A 313 -18.26 -9.37 -7.94
C ARG A 313 -17.10 -9.55 -6.96
N ILE A 314 -16.63 -8.47 -6.34
CA ILE A 314 -15.58 -8.53 -5.32
C ILE A 314 -16.06 -9.25 -4.07
N LEU A 315 -17.26 -9.00 -3.59
CA LEU A 315 -17.80 -9.70 -2.42
C LEU A 315 -18.01 -11.20 -2.69
N GLU A 316 -18.39 -11.59 -3.91
CA GLU A 316 -18.43 -13.00 -4.32
C GLU A 316 -17.04 -13.63 -4.31
N ALA A 317 -16.02 -12.93 -4.88
CA ALA A 317 -14.64 -13.39 -4.89
C ALA A 317 -14.06 -13.53 -3.47
N TYR A 318 -14.38 -12.61 -2.58
CA TYR A 318 -13.91 -12.67 -1.18
C TYR A 318 -14.61 -13.78 -0.38
N ARG A 319 -15.89 -14.02 -0.63
CA ARG A 319 -16.61 -15.19 -0.06
C ARG A 319 -15.96 -16.50 -0.52
N HIS A 320 -15.72 -16.63 -1.83
CA HIS A 320 -14.99 -17.78 -2.39
C HIS A 320 -13.60 -17.95 -1.74
N ALA A 321 -12.86 -16.85 -1.56
CA ALA A 321 -11.54 -16.88 -0.94
C ALA A 321 -11.60 -17.35 0.53
N VAL A 322 -12.59 -16.91 1.30
CA VAL A 322 -12.80 -17.36 2.69
C VAL A 322 -13.14 -18.86 2.72
N GLU A 323 -14.11 -19.29 1.91
CA GLU A 323 -14.53 -20.70 1.81
C GLU A 323 -13.37 -21.62 1.36
N SER A 324 -12.55 -21.13 0.43
CA SER A 324 -11.37 -21.84 -0.08
C SER A 324 -10.13 -21.65 0.78
N ARG A 325 -10.26 -20.98 1.94
CA ARG A 325 -9.19 -20.75 2.93
C ARG A 325 -7.95 -20.07 2.34
N TYR A 326 -8.15 -19.04 1.54
CA TYR A 326 -7.09 -18.11 1.17
C TYR A 326 -6.57 -17.38 2.40
N ARG A 327 -5.31 -16.96 2.34
CA ARG A 327 -4.67 -16.15 3.36
C ARG A 327 -4.89 -14.67 3.05
N PHE A 328 -5.23 -13.90 4.06
CA PHE A 328 -5.59 -12.49 3.91
C PHE A 328 -4.50 -11.55 4.40
N PHE A 329 -4.50 -10.35 3.89
CA PHE A 329 -3.74 -9.18 4.27
C PHE A 329 -2.28 -9.20 3.78
N SER A 330 -1.35 -8.50 4.48
CA SER A 330 -0.01 -8.16 3.97
C SER A 330 0.86 -9.37 3.59
N TYR A 331 0.82 -10.43 4.39
CA TYR A 331 1.53 -11.69 4.13
C TYR A 331 0.62 -12.77 3.52
N GLY A 332 -0.57 -12.37 3.12
CA GLY A 332 -1.57 -13.27 2.53
C GLY A 332 -1.32 -13.58 1.06
N ASP A 333 -2.36 -14.13 0.45
CA ASP A 333 -2.40 -14.50 -0.96
C ASP A 333 -2.75 -13.29 -1.84
N ALA A 334 -2.74 -13.47 -3.15
CA ALA A 334 -2.92 -12.42 -4.14
C ALA A 334 -4.19 -12.58 -4.98
N CYS A 335 -4.64 -11.46 -5.51
CA CYS A 335 -5.62 -11.38 -6.58
C CYS A 335 -5.00 -10.76 -7.83
N PHE A 336 -5.42 -11.22 -9.01
CA PHE A 336 -5.27 -10.51 -10.27
C PHE A 336 -6.64 -10.09 -10.76
N LEU A 337 -6.91 -8.79 -10.72
CA LEU A 337 -8.21 -8.20 -11.02
C LEU A 337 -8.14 -7.47 -12.36
N GLU A 338 -8.94 -7.88 -13.34
CA GLU A 338 -9.09 -7.14 -14.59
C GLU A 338 -10.27 -6.16 -14.49
N ARG A 339 -10.05 -4.91 -14.90
CA ARG A 339 -11.07 -3.86 -14.81
C ARG A 339 -12.33 -4.25 -15.59
N ASP A 340 -13.48 -4.14 -14.93
CA ASP A 340 -14.77 -4.15 -15.61
C ASP A 340 -15.17 -2.70 -15.98
N PRO A 341 -15.24 -2.35 -17.27
CA PRO A 341 -15.65 -1.01 -17.70
C PRO A 341 -17.05 -0.62 -17.23
N GLU A 342 -17.93 -1.59 -17.00
CA GLU A 342 -19.31 -1.38 -16.54
C GLU A 342 -19.40 -1.17 -15.02
N ALA A 343 -18.33 -1.47 -14.26
CA ALA A 343 -18.34 -1.34 -12.80
C ALA A 343 -18.60 0.10 -12.32
N ALA A 344 -18.15 1.11 -13.09
CA ALA A 344 -18.41 2.51 -12.77
C ALA A 344 -19.90 2.89 -12.87
N HIS A 345 -20.69 2.13 -13.62
CA HIS A 345 -22.12 2.39 -13.87
C HIS A 345 -23.04 1.49 -13.05
N SER A 346 -22.54 0.40 -12.49
CA SER A 346 -23.27 -0.52 -11.60
C SER A 346 -23.05 -0.12 -10.14
N ILE A 347 -23.90 0.79 -9.64
CA ILE A 347 -23.90 1.22 -8.24
C ILE A 347 -24.95 0.39 -7.46
N ASP A 348 -24.89 -0.93 -7.55
CA ASP A 348 -25.76 -1.84 -6.80
C ASP A 348 -25.01 -2.45 -5.61
#